data_7a259fb1261462821e72db924e758a7f
#
_entry.id   7a259fb1261462821e72db924e758a7f
#
_cell.length_a   1.000
_cell.length_b   1.000
_cell.length_c   1.000
_cell.angle_alpha   90.00
_cell.angle_beta   90.00
_cell.angle_gamma   90.00
#
_symmetry.space_group_name_H-M   'P 1'
#
loop_
_entity.id
_entity.type
_entity.pdbx_description
1 polymer ?
#
loop_
_entity_poly.entity_id
_entity_poly.type
_entity_poly.pdbx_seq_one_letter_code
_entity_poly.pdbx_strand_id
1 'polypeptide(L)'
;MIAVVSALGMTAVLGGCGSTGSSDVTLRLVAADYGDSAAGSSQKYWDKLVEKYEAQHSGVKVEVSVYSWNDVDRKVKEMVDAGKAPDLAQIGAYADYAAAGKLYQASDLLSIPVQADFLSQLAEAGQVNHVQYGIPFAASTRVLFYNKALFAQAGITPPATWDELEADARALKDQGVEYPYALPLGSEEAQAETMQWLLSGGDGYTDTIGTYTIDSTQNIQTFSWLKDDLVAKGLTGPVAPGKLNRADAFTAFANGKVGMLNGHPTLMRQAAEKGVKFGMVPMPGRTGQAKAAMGVADWMMAFKQNGHAEQIGDFLNFVYDEKNVLAFSREYGLLPVTSSASDTMAQAPRDKDLHAFLDQLTTAQLYPVGKTSWAAVSADIKKNIGQAVAPSGRPTDVLGRIQAAATAADSSASN
;
A
#
# COMPACT_ATOMS: atom_id res chain seq x y z
N MET A 1 -50.53 -77.93 5.13
CA MET A 1 -50.93 -76.54 5.35
C MET A 1 -50.13 -75.70 4.35
N ILE A 2 -50.84 -74.91 3.66
CA ILE A 2 -50.57 -74.32 2.37
C ILE A 2 -49.49 -73.21 2.44
N ALA A 3 -48.45 -73.32 1.63
CA ALA A 3 -47.51 -72.24 1.40
C ALA A 3 -47.87 -71.54 0.07
N VAL A 4 -48.15 -70.24 0.13
CA VAL A 4 -48.34 -69.39 -1.05
C VAL A 4 -47.04 -68.69 -1.38
N VAL A 5 -46.50 -68.97 -2.54
CA VAL A 5 -45.37 -68.27 -3.14
C VAL A 5 -45.91 -67.14 -4.02
N SER A 6 -45.64 -65.90 -3.68
CA SER A 6 -45.93 -64.76 -4.53
C SER A 6 -44.62 -64.26 -5.15
N ALA A 7 -44.50 -64.40 -6.42
CA ALA A 7 -43.46 -63.79 -7.26
C ALA A 7 -43.82 -62.32 -7.50
N LEU A 8 -42.92 -61.39 -7.11
CA LEU A 8 -43.01 -60.00 -7.50
C LEU A 8 -41.91 -59.68 -8.50
N GLY A 9 -42.33 -59.17 -9.64
CA GLY A 9 -41.48 -58.80 -10.76
C GLY A 9 -40.59 -57.64 -10.47
N MET A 10 -39.35 -57.73 -10.94
CA MET A 10 -38.36 -56.65 -10.96
C MET A 10 -38.66 -55.76 -12.18
N THR A 11 -39.19 -54.57 -11.95
CA THR A 11 -39.18 -53.50 -12.95
C THR A 11 -37.92 -52.68 -12.75
N ALA A 12 -36.97 -52.84 -13.62
CA ALA A 12 -35.80 -51.96 -13.72
C ALA A 12 -36.27 -50.59 -14.29
N VAL A 13 -36.32 -49.59 -13.44
CA VAL A 13 -36.45 -48.20 -13.87
C VAL A 13 -35.05 -47.69 -14.15
N LEU A 14 -34.66 -47.66 -15.43
CA LEU A 14 -33.59 -46.85 -15.95
C LEU A 14 -34.09 -45.40 -15.98
N GLY A 15 -33.90 -44.68 -14.91
CA GLY A 15 -34.22 -43.30 -14.84
C GLY A 15 -33.09 -42.55 -14.10
N GLY A 16 -32.37 -41.80 -14.84
CA GLY A 16 -31.56 -40.87 -14.15
C GLY A 16 -30.37 -40.35 -14.95
N CYS A 17 -30.61 -39.40 -15.79
CA CYS A 17 -29.63 -38.38 -16.03
C CYS A 17 -29.28 -37.77 -14.67
N GLY A 18 -28.13 -38.12 -14.13
CA GLY A 18 -27.53 -37.38 -13.05
C GLY A 18 -27.24 -35.97 -13.54
N SER A 19 -28.06 -35.00 -13.17
CA SER A 19 -27.60 -33.63 -13.11
C SER A 19 -26.44 -33.68 -12.12
N THR A 20 -25.23 -33.53 -12.61
CA THR A 20 -24.10 -33.05 -11.84
C THR A 20 -24.52 -31.64 -11.34
N GLY A 21 -25.17 -31.59 -10.20
CA GLY A 21 -25.35 -30.33 -9.49
C GLY A 21 -23.95 -29.80 -9.23
N SER A 22 -23.55 -28.75 -9.95
CA SER A 22 -22.44 -27.92 -9.54
C SER A 22 -22.80 -27.44 -8.15
N SER A 23 -22.10 -27.94 -7.13
CA SER A 23 -22.22 -27.37 -5.80
C SER A 23 -21.79 -25.91 -5.92
N ASP A 24 -22.68 -24.97 -5.59
CA ASP A 24 -22.35 -23.56 -5.57
C ASP A 24 -21.11 -23.36 -4.70
N VAL A 25 -20.06 -22.76 -5.28
CA VAL A 25 -18.82 -22.42 -4.56
C VAL A 25 -19.00 -21.03 -3.97
N THR A 26 -18.70 -20.89 -2.69
CA THR A 26 -18.66 -19.58 -2.03
C THR A 26 -17.21 -19.19 -1.74
N LEU A 27 -16.72 -18.19 -2.43
CA LEU A 27 -15.42 -17.56 -2.18
C LEU A 27 -15.55 -16.52 -1.07
N ARG A 28 -14.62 -16.54 -0.12
CA ARG A 28 -14.54 -15.54 0.94
C ARG A 28 -13.35 -14.61 0.68
N LEU A 29 -13.63 -13.33 0.50
CA LEU A 29 -12.66 -12.27 0.36
C LEU A 29 -12.62 -11.40 1.61
N VAL A 30 -11.44 -11.21 2.19
CA VAL A 30 -11.19 -10.20 3.22
C VAL A 30 -10.41 -9.05 2.60
N ALA A 31 -10.93 -7.83 2.70
CA ALA A 31 -10.33 -6.67 2.07
C ALA A 31 -10.17 -5.48 3.04
N ALA A 32 -9.20 -4.63 2.77
CA ALA A 32 -9.01 -3.38 3.49
C ALA A 32 -10.00 -2.31 3.04
N ASP A 33 -10.34 -1.39 3.96
CA ASP A 33 -11.18 -0.24 3.65
C ASP A 33 -10.33 0.96 3.22
N TYR A 34 -10.58 1.44 2.00
CA TYR A 34 -9.97 2.66 1.44
C TYR A 34 -10.86 3.90 1.63
N GLY A 35 -12.08 3.70 2.08
CA GLY A 35 -13.01 4.79 2.35
C GLY A 35 -12.67 5.53 3.65
N ASP A 36 -13.03 6.80 3.68
CA ASP A 36 -12.90 7.67 4.85
C ASP A 36 -14.20 7.85 5.62
N SER A 37 -15.25 7.19 5.16
CA SER A 37 -16.60 7.26 5.73
C SER A 37 -17.42 6.02 5.39
N ALA A 38 -18.48 5.76 6.13
CA ALA A 38 -19.42 4.67 5.82
C ALA A 38 -20.06 4.82 4.42
N ALA A 39 -20.17 6.05 3.91
CA ALA A 39 -20.71 6.30 2.57
C ALA A 39 -19.70 5.95 1.46
N GLY A 40 -18.41 6.14 1.71
CA GLY A 40 -17.31 5.85 0.79
C GLY A 40 -16.63 4.50 1.04
N SER A 41 -17.15 3.66 1.95
CA SER A 41 -16.52 2.38 2.29
C SER A 41 -16.34 1.47 1.06
N SER A 42 -15.21 0.78 1.03
CA SER A 42 -14.86 -0.21 0.00
C SER A 42 -15.85 -1.38 -0.06
N GLN A 43 -16.65 -1.62 0.99
CA GLN A 43 -17.70 -2.62 0.95
C GLN A 43 -18.66 -2.38 -0.22
N LYS A 44 -19.09 -1.13 -0.44
CA LYS A 44 -20.01 -0.79 -1.55
C LYS A 44 -19.40 -1.01 -2.93
N TYR A 45 -18.11 -0.77 -3.07
CA TYR A 45 -17.41 -1.06 -4.32
C TYR A 45 -17.40 -2.57 -4.58
N TRP A 46 -17.01 -3.34 -3.57
CA TRP A 46 -16.95 -4.80 -3.67
C TRP A 46 -18.34 -5.40 -3.93
N ASP A 47 -19.38 -4.95 -3.22
CA ASP A 47 -20.75 -5.43 -3.44
C ASP A 47 -21.18 -5.25 -4.90
N LYS A 48 -20.92 -4.08 -5.50
CA LYS A 48 -21.23 -3.82 -6.92
C LYS A 48 -20.38 -4.64 -7.89
N LEU A 49 -19.11 -4.87 -7.56
CA LEU A 49 -18.20 -5.67 -8.39
C LEU A 49 -18.62 -7.13 -8.38
N VAL A 50 -18.95 -7.66 -7.19
CA VAL A 50 -19.40 -9.03 -6.99
C VAL A 50 -20.75 -9.26 -7.67
N GLU A 51 -21.72 -8.34 -7.56
CA GLU A 51 -22.99 -8.44 -8.28
C GLU A 51 -22.80 -8.60 -9.79
N LYS A 52 -21.86 -7.83 -10.39
CA LYS A 52 -21.54 -7.94 -11.81
C LYS A 52 -20.86 -9.28 -12.17
N TYR A 53 -19.99 -9.76 -11.30
CA TYR A 53 -19.31 -11.04 -11.49
C TYR A 53 -20.31 -12.19 -11.41
N GLU A 54 -21.10 -12.28 -10.35
CA GLU A 54 -22.08 -13.35 -10.13
C GLU A 54 -23.16 -13.40 -11.22
N ALA A 55 -23.53 -12.27 -11.81
CA ALA A 55 -24.45 -12.22 -12.95
C ALA A 55 -23.91 -12.93 -14.21
N GLN A 56 -22.60 -13.10 -14.32
CA GLN A 56 -21.91 -13.74 -15.44
C GLN A 56 -21.41 -15.14 -15.11
N HIS A 57 -21.33 -15.53 -13.84
CA HIS A 57 -20.73 -16.77 -13.36
C HIS A 57 -21.68 -17.51 -12.42
N SER A 58 -22.68 -18.19 -13.00
CA SER A 58 -23.65 -18.98 -12.23
C SER A 58 -22.92 -20.11 -11.46
N GLY A 59 -23.30 -20.30 -10.20
CA GLY A 59 -22.70 -21.34 -9.33
C GLY A 59 -21.50 -20.88 -8.52
N VAL A 60 -21.09 -19.59 -8.63
CA VAL A 60 -20.07 -18.99 -7.78
C VAL A 60 -20.67 -17.83 -7.02
N LYS A 61 -20.46 -17.79 -5.71
CA LYS A 61 -20.79 -16.68 -4.82
C LYS A 61 -19.52 -16.08 -4.26
N VAL A 62 -19.49 -14.76 -4.00
CA VAL A 62 -18.35 -14.10 -3.38
C VAL A 62 -18.84 -13.30 -2.17
N GLU A 63 -18.42 -13.71 -0.99
CA GLU A 63 -18.68 -12.99 0.26
C GLU A 63 -17.48 -12.10 0.62
N VAL A 64 -17.73 -10.80 0.72
CA VAL A 64 -16.66 -9.83 1.02
C VAL A 64 -16.85 -9.28 2.43
N SER A 65 -15.77 -9.29 3.20
CA SER A 65 -15.66 -8.66 4.51
C SER A 65 -14.61 -7.57 4.47
N VAL A 66 -15.00 -6.33 4.71
CA VAL A 66 -14.09 -5.18 4.68
C VAL A 66 -13.76 -4.75 6.11
N TYR A 67 -12.46 -4.55 6.37
CA TYR A 67 -11.94 -4.09 7.65
C TYR A 67 -11.06 -2.86 7.48
N SER A 68 -10.93 -2.06 8.54
CA SER A 68 -9.99 -0.95 8.55
C SER A 68 -8.55 -1.41 8.35
N TRP A 69 -7.67 -0.55 7.82
CA TRP A 69 -6.23 -0.81 7.70
C TRP A 69 -5.55 -1.10 9.05
N ASN A 70 -6.12 -0.64 10.17
CA ASN A 70 -5.61 -0.96 11.50
C ASN A 70 -5.90 -2.40 11.93
N ASP A 71 -6.86 -3.06 11.30
CA ASP A 71 -7.39 -4.35 11.74
C ASP A 71 -7.20 -5.48 10.73
N VAL A 72 -7.20 -5.18 9.43
CA VAL A 72 -7.33 -6.19 8.36
C VAL A 72 -6.23 -7.26 8.42
N ASP A 73 -4.96 -6.86 8.55
CA ASP A 73 -3.84 -7.81 8.62
C ASP A 73 -3.98 -8.75 9.83
N ARG A 74 -4.34 -8.18 10.99
CA ARG A 74 -4.59 -8.96 12.22
C ARG A 74 -5.76 -9.92 12.04
N LYS A 75 -6.85 -9.47 11.39
CA LYS A 75 -8.03 -10.32 11.13
C LYS A 75 -7.71 -11.50 10.22
N VAL A 76 -6.98 -11.25 9.13
CA VAL A 76 -6.54 -12.34 8.24
C VAL A 76 -5.63 -13.31 8.99
N LYS A 77 -4.67 -12.80 9.79
CA LYS A 77 -3.80 -13.64 10.59
C LYS A 77 -4.57 -14.52 11.57
N GLU A 78 -5.54 -13.95 12.31
CA GLU A 78 -6.41 -14.69 13.24
C GLU A 78 -7.17 -15.83 12.52
N MET A 79 -7.71 -15.57 11.32
CA MET A 79 -8.40 -16.58 10.52
C MET A 79 -7.44 -17.70 10.07
N VAL A 80 -6.25 -17.34 9.60
CA VAL A 80 -5.24 -18.31 9.14
C VAL A 80 -4.74 -19.18 10.30
N ASP A 81 -4.46 -18.58 11.45
CA ASP A 81 -4.00 -19.30 12.65
C ASP A 81 -5.07 -20.24 13.19
N ALA A 82 -6.35 -19.89 13.04
CA ALA A 82 -7.49 -20.73 13.40
C ALA A 82 -7.81 -21.84 12.38
N GLY A 83 -7.06 -21.98 11.30
CA GLY A 83 -7.34 -22.94 10.24
C GLY A 83 -8.62 -22.59 9.43
N LYS A 84 -8.97 -21.31 9.34
CA LYS A 84 -10.15 -20.78 8.66
C LYS A 84 -9.76 -19.66 7.67
N ALA A 85 -8.65 -19.83 6.95
CA ALA A 85 -8.20 -18.85 6.00
C ALA A 85 -9.32 -18.46 5.01
N PRO A 86 -9.44 -17.19 4.62
CA PRO A 86 -10.29 -16.81 3.51
C PRO A 86 -9.75 -17.42 2.20
N ASP A 87 -10.53 -17.39 1.13
CA ASP A 87 -10.03 -17.78 -0.19
C ASP A 87 -9.10 -16.70 -0.74
N LEU A 88 -9.45 -15.44 -0.52
CA LEU A 88 -8.74 -14.25 -0.94
C LEU A 88 -8.55 -13.26 0.20
N ALA A 89 -7.40 -12.61 0.24
CA ALA A 89 -7.19 -11.45 1.11
C ALA A 89 -6.53 -10.31 0.34
N GLN A 90 -7.02 -9.08 0.57
CA GLN A 90 -6.40 -7.86 0.08
C GLN A 90 -5.88 -7.07 1.28
N ILE A 91 -4.57 -7.17 1.54
CA ILE A 91 -3.89 -6.66 2.74
C ILE A 91 -2.46 -6.18 2.42
N GLY A 92 -1.76 -5.65 3.45
CA GLY A 92 -0.42 -5.07 3.29
C GLY A 92 0.74 -6.06 3.28
N ALA A 93 0.57 -7.31 3.73
CA ALA A 93 1.67 -8.27 3.90
C ALA A 93 1.29 -9.67 3.43
N TYR A 94 2.16 -10.32 2.67
CA TYR A 94 1.93 -11.66 2.10
C TYR A 94 3.10 -12.62 2.30
N ALA A 95 4.31 -12.11 2.55
CA ALA A 95 5.54 -12.91 2.49
C ALA A 95 5.57 -14.08 3.47
N ASP A 96 5.08 -13.90 4.69
CA ASP A 96 5.02 -14.96 5.71
C ASP A 96 4.09 -16.10 5.29
N TYR A 97 2.95 -15.80 4.68
CA TYR A 97 2.03 -16.81 4.17
C TYR A 97 2.61 -17.55 2.96
N ALA A 98 3.34 -16.83 2.10
CA ALA A 98 4.03 -17.43 0.96
C ALA A 98 5.14 -18.38 1.43
N ALA A 99 6.00 -17.93 2.34
CA ALA A 99 7.07 -18.76 2.93
C ALA A 99 6.53 -20.00 3.65
N ALA A 100 5.37 -19.88 4.31
CA ALA A 100 4.67 -21.00 4.93
C ALA A 100 3.94 -21.92 3.93
N GLY A 101 4.03 -21.68 2.62
CA GLY A 101 3.41 -22.51 1.57
C GLY A 101 1.89 -22.43 1.53
N LYS A 102 1.28 -21.40 2.14
CA LYS A 102 -0.18 -21.27 2.28
C LYS A 102 -0.85 -20.63 1.06
N LEU A 103 -0.09 -19.99 0.17
CA LEU A 103 -0.62 -19.23 -0.95
C LEU A 103 -0.47 -19.96 -2.28
N TYR A 104 -1.41 -19.73 -3.19
CA TYR A 104 -1.24 -20.02 -4.60
C TYR A 104 -0.24 -19.04 -5.22
N GLN A 105 0.49 -19.48 -6.23
CA GLN A 105 1.29 -18.60 -7.07
C GLN A 105 0.35 -17.82 -8.01
N ALA A 106 0.72 -16.61 -8.38
CA ALA A 106 -0.05 -15.83 -9.35
C ALA A 106 -0.23 -16.55 -10.68
N SER A 107 0.80 -17.31 -11.11
CA SER A 107 0.78 -18.14 -12.33
C SER A 107 -0.21 -19.30 -12.29
N ASP A 108 -0.62 -19.76 -11.11
CA ASP A 108 -1.61 -20.82 -10.96
C ASP A 108 -3.06 -20.30 -11.18
N LEU A 109 -3.25 -18.98 -11.09
CA LEU A 109 -4.57 -18.35 -11.01
C LEU A 109 -4.85 -17.41 -12.19
N LEU A 110 -3.86 -16.62 -12.59
CA LEU A 110 -4.03 -15.55 -13.56
C LEU A 110 -3.69 -16.01 -14.97
N SER A 111 -4.47 -15.57 -15.93
CA SER A 111 -4.17 -15.73 -17.35
C SER A 111 -2.87 -14.99 -17.72
N ILE A 112 -2.15 -15.50 -18.73
CA ILE A 112 -0.91 -14.87 -19.21
C ILE A 112 -1.11 -13.38 -19.56
N PRO A 113 -2.18 -12.97 -20.26
CA PRO A 113 -2.40 -11.55 -20.54
C PRO A 113 -2.52 -10.69 -19.29
N VAL A 114 -3.20 -11.14 -18.24
CA VAL A 114 -3.33 -10.40 -16.98
C VAL A 114 -1.99 -10.31 -16.26
N GLN A 115 -1.23 -11.41 -16.22
CA GLN A 115 0.12 -11.38 -15.62
C GLN A 115 1.05 -10.40 -16.34
N ALA A 116 1.00 -10.37 -17.69
CA ALA A 116 1.84 -9.51 -18.51
C ALA A 116 1.44 -8.02 -18.44
N ASP A 117 0.23 -7.70 -18.01
CA ASP A 117 -0.26 -6.32 -17.92
C ASP A 117 0.15 -5.63 -16.59
N PHE A 118 0.60 -6.34 -15.57
CA PHE A 118 1.09 -5.69 -14.35
C PHE A 118 2.33 -4.85 -14.62
N LEU A 119 2.40 -3.69 -13.96
CA LEU A 119 3.62 -2.89 -13.91
C LEU A 119 4.75 -3.74 -13.31
N SER A 120 5.86 -3.90 -14.04
CA SER A 120 6.92 -4.86 -13.72
C SER A 120 7.50 -4.69 -12.32
N GLN A 121 7.74 -3.43 -11.89
CA GLN A 121 8.26 -3.14 -10.54
C GLN A 121 7.29 -3.55 -9.43
N LEU A 122 5.97 -3.51 -9.70
CA LEU A 122 4.97 -3.96 -8.74
C LEU A 122 4.89 -5.50 -8.72
N ALA A 123 4.90 -6.14 -9.90
CA ALA A 123 4.92 -7.60 -9.99
C ALA A 123 6.16 -8.21 -9.33
N GLU A 124 7.34 -7.62 -9.55
CA GLU A 124 8.59 -8.03 -8.91
C GLU A 124 8.54 -7.90 -7.39
N ALA A 125 8.00 -6.78 -6.87
CA ALA A 125 7.82 -6.60 -5.44
C ALA A 125 6.82 -7.59 -4.82
N GLY A 126 5.95 -8.22 -5.61
CA GLY A 126 5.04 -9.29 -5.19
C GLY A 126 5.68 -10.67 -5.03
N GLN A 127 7.00 -10.79 -5.23
CA GLN A 127 7.70 -12.06 -5.23
C GLN A 127 8.33 -12.43 -3.87
N VAL A 128 8.35 -13.73 -3.60
CA VAL A 128 9.20 -14.37 -2.59
C VAL A 128 10.00 -15.45 -3.31
N ASN A 129 11.32 -15.40 -3.23
CA ASN A 129 12.22 -16.32 -3.94
C ASN A 129 11.91 -16.42 -5.47
N HIS A 130 11.72 -15.29 -6.12
CA HIS A 130 11.40 -15.15 -7.56
C HIS A 130 10.06 -15.77 -7.99
N VAL A 131 9.17 -16.07 -7.07
CA VAL A 131 7.81 -16.54 -7.34
C VAL A 131 6.80 -15.53 -6.86
N GLN A 132 5.91 -15.07 -7.73
CA GLN A 132 4.90 -14.08 -7.38
C GLN A 132 3.75 -14.72 -6.60
N TYR A 133 3.53 -14.26 -5.37
CA TYR A 133 2.43 -14.62 -4.49
C TYR A 133 1.56 -13.41 -4.13
N GLY A 134 2.17 -12.24 -3.96
CA GLY A 134 1.47 -10.97 -3.82
C GLY A 134 1.11 -10.44 -5.21
N ILE A 135 -0.18 -10.32 -5.48
CA ILE A 135 -0.70 -9.76 -6.72
C ILE A 135 -0.98 -8.28 -6.46
N PRO A 136 -0.34 -7.33 -7.16
CA PRO A 136 -0.57 -5.90 -6.90
C PRO A 136 -2.04 -5.56 -7.10
N PHE A 137 -2.67 -4.87 -6.15
CA PHE A 137 -4.08 -4.52 -6.23
C PHE A 137 -4.33 -3.02 -6.38
N ALA A 138 -3.62 -2.20 -5.61
CA ALA A 138 -3.65 -0.75 -5.70
C ALA A 138 -2.25 -0.21 -5.43
N ALA A 139 -1.93 0.95 -5.99
CA ALA A 139 -0.66 1.60 -5.78
C ALA A 139 -0.83 3.08 -5.40
N SER A 140 0.18 3.62 -4.76
CA SER A 140 0.35 5.06 -4.55
C SER A 140 1.83 5.42 -4.57
N THR A 141 2.12 6.70 -4.80
CA THR A 141 3.46 7.28 -4.66
C THR A 141 3.39 8.52 -3.78
N ARG A 142 4.55 9.05 -3.43
CA ARG A 142 4.66 10.28 -2.65
C ARG A 142 5.22 11.41 -3.50
N VAL A 143 4.69 12.61 -3.28
CA VAL A 143 5.21 13.87 -3.83
C VAL A 143 5.22 14.91 -2.71
N LEU A 144 5.97 16.00 -2.89
CA LEU A 144 5.91 17.15 -2.00
C LEU A 144 4.68 17.99 -2.33
N PHE A 145 3.79 18.13 -1.38
CA PHE A 145 2.68 19.09 -1.39
C PHE A 145 3.14 20.41 -0.79
N TYR A 146 2.66 21.52 -1.38
CA TYR A 146 2.85 22.85 -0.80
C TYR A 146 1.56 23.68 -0.86
N ASN A 147 1.36 24.53 0.14
CA ASN A 147 0.21 25.43 0.20
C ASN A 147 0.47 26.68 -0.63
N LYS A 148 -0.22 26.82 -1.79
CA LYS A 148 -0.03 27.95 -2.71
C LYS A 148 -0.27 29.30 -2.10
N ALA A 149 -1.22 29.42 -1.18
CA ALA A 149 -1.52 30.72 -0.53
C ALA A 149 -0.38 31.14 0.40
N LEU A 150 0.14 30.23 1.20
CA LEU A 150 1.26 30.50 2.11
C LEU A 150 2.56 30.80 1.34
N PHE A 151 2.80 30.06 0.24
CA PHE A 151 3.94 30.30 -0.66
C PHE A 151 3.88 31.68 -1.30
N ALA A 152 2.70 32.07 -1.83
CA ALA A 152 2.50 33.39 -2.41
C ALA A 152 2.69 34.51 -1.36
N GLN A 153 2.20 34.32 -0.14
CA GLN A 153 2.38 35.26 0.97
C GLN A 153 3.86 35.41 1.34
N ALA A 154 4.63 34.32 1.35
CA ALA A 154 6.06 34.34 1.67
C ALA A 154 6.92 34.76 0.47
N GLY A 155 6.37 34.86 -0.74
CA GLY A 155 7.09 35.23 -1.97
C GLY A 155 8.09 34.16 -2.42
N ILE A 156 7.82 32.88 -2.15
CA ILE A 156 8.69 31.74 -2.44
C ILE A 156 8.10 30.84 -3.53
N THR A 157 8.94 29.99 -4.11
CA THR A 157 8.59 28.98 -5.13
C THR A 157 8.88 27.59 -4.61
N PRO A 158 8.22 26.53 -5.14
CA PRO A 158 8.44 25.17 -4.64
C PRO A 158 9.90 24.73 -4.77
N PRO A 159 10.47 24.07 -3.74
CA PRO A 159 11.88 23.71 -3.69
C PRO A 159 12.19 22.51 -4.60
N ALA A 160 13.40 22.50 -5.19
CA ALA A 160 13.97 21.37 -5.91
C ALA A 160 15.14 20.70 -5.15
N THR A 161 15.69 21.40 -4.15
CA THR A 161 16.81 20.89 -3.32
C THR A 161 16.48 20.99 -1.83
N TRP A 162 17.26 20.29 -1.00
CA TRP A 162 17.13 20.38 0.46
C TRP A 162 17.43 21.78 0.99
N ASP A 163 18.45 22.46 0.40
CA ASP A 163 18.78 23.84 0.81
C ASP A 163 17.64 24.81 0.50
N GLU A 164 16.97 24.65 -0.65
CA GLU A 164 15.79 25.43 -0.99
C GLU A 164 14.61 25.10 -0.05
N LEU A 165 14.39 23.80 0.27
CA LEU A 165 13.35 23.39 1.20
C LEU A 165 13.56 24.00 2.59
N GLU A 166 14.79 24.00 3.09
CA GLU A 166 15.12 24.64 4.38
C GLU A 166 14.87 26.15 4.32
N ALA A 167 15.31 26.82 3.24
CA ALA A 167 15.12 28.25 3.06
C ALA A 167 13.61 28.61 3.00
N ASP A 168 12.82 27.85 2.27
CA ASP A 168 11.37 28.01 2.17
C ASP A 168 10.69 27.76 3.52
N ALA A 169 11.07 26.72 4.24
CA ALA A 169 10.55 26.45 5.56
C ALA A 169 10.88 27.59 6.55
N ARG A 170 12.05 28.20 6.44
CA ARG A 170 12.43 29.37 7.23
C ARG A 170 11.56 30.58 6.88
N ALA A 171 11.36 30.89 5.60
CA ALA A 171 10.50 31.97 5.16
C ALA A 171 9.05 31.78 5.62
N LEU A 172 8.53 30.55 5.56
CA LEU A 172 7.19 30.22 6.08
C LEU A 172 7.10 30.40 7.60
N LYS A 173 8.13 30.00 8.34
CA LYS A 173 8.21 30.24 9.81
C LYS A 173 8.18 31.72 10.15
N ASP A 174 8.92 32.53 9.40
CA ASP A 174 8.98 34.00 9.62
C ASP A 174 7.62 34.67 9.34
N GLN A 175 6.76 34.05 8.51
CA GLN A 175 5.36 34.44 8.31
C GLN A 175 4.39 33.86 9.35
N GLY A 176 4.90 33.14 10.36
CA GLY A 176 4.10 32.57 11.44
C GLY A 176 3.34 31.28 11.06
N VAL A 177 3.74 30.58 9.99
CA VAL A 177 3.13 29.30 9.62
C VAL A 177 3.38 28.25 10.72
N GLU A 178 2.32 27.61 11.21
CA GLU A 178 2.38 26.67 12.34
C GLU A 178 3.31 25.48 12.07
N TYR A 179 3.22 24.91 10.86
CA TYR A 179 4.10 23.85 10.38
C TYR A 179 4.74 24.30 9.06
N PRO A 180 5.91 24.94 9.06
CA PRO A 180 6.62 25.26 7.82
C PRO A 180 6.84 24.03 6.93
N TYR A 181 7.34 22.94 7.53
CA TYR A 181 7.35 21.58 6.99
C TYR A 181 6.78 20.61 8.02
N ALA A 182 5.72 19.86 7.73
CA ALA A 182 5.25 18.81 8.61
C ALA A 182 6.02 17.51 8.37
N LEU A 183 6.70 16.99 9.41
CA LEU A 183 7.53 15.79 9.37
C LEU A 183 6.88 14.68 10.23
N PRO A 184 5.96 13.87 9.68
CA PRO A 184 5.22 12.85 10.44
C PRO A 184 6.02 11.56 10.61
N LEU A 185 6.82 11.49 11.66
CA LEU A 185 7.56 10.29 12.10
C LEU A 185 6.88 9.58 13.29
N GLY A 186 5.59 9.85 13.53
CA GLY A 186 4.76 9.13 14.49
C GLY A 186 4.48 7.68 14.05
N SER A 187 4.09 6.84 15.00
CA SER A 187 4.03 5.38 14.82
C SER A 187 2.97 4.86 13.83
N GLU A 188 2.11 5.72 13.30
CA GLU A 188 1.10 5.32 12.31
C GLU A 188 1.77 4.84 11.02
N GLU A 189 2.64 5.66 10.40
CA GLU A 189 3.22 5.41 9.10
C GLU A 189 4.67 5.93 8.97
N ALA A 190 5.41 5.95 10.07
CA ALA A 190 6.79 6.49 10.09
C ALA A 190 7.72 5.79 9.10
N GLN A 191 7.49 4.50 8.78
CA GLN A 191 8.28 3.79 7.78
C GLN A 191 8.13 4.38 6.37
N ALA A 192 6.97 4.96 6.06
CA ALA A 192 6.74 5.61 4.77
C ALA A 192 7.49 6.93 4.65
N GLU A 193 7.33 7.79 5.64
CA GLU A 193 8.04 9.07 5.69
C GLU A 193 9.55 8.85 5.70
N THR A 194 10.03 7.88 6.49
CA THR A 194 11.44 7.49 6.49
C THR A 194 11.92 7.07 5.12
N MET A 195 11.23 6.14 4.45
CA MET A 195 11.62 5.66 3.12
C MET A 195 11.74 6.81 2.12
N GLN A 196 10.74 7.72 2.11
CA GLN A 196 10.76 8.88 1.22
C GLN A 196 12.00 9.76 1.45
N TRP A 197 12.39 9.98 2.71
CA TRP A 197 13.59 10.76 3.03
C TRP A 197 14.89 10.03 2.71
N LEU A 198 14.96 8.70 2.93
CA LEU A 198 16.13 7.91 2.54
C LEU A 198 16.35 7.97 1.03
N LEU A 199 15.29 7.79 0.23
CA LEU A 199 15.35 7.91 -1.24
C LEU A 199 15.73 9.32 -1.69
N SER A 200 15.22 10.35 -1.02
CA SER A 200 15.60 11.74 -1.24
C SER A 200 17.09 11.97 -0.95
N GLY A 201 17.66 11.28 0.03
CA GLY A 201 19.08 11.29 0.37
C GLY A 201 19.97 10.46 -0.57
N GLY A 202 19.37 9.64 -1.43
CA GLY A 202 20.05 8.83 -2.44
C GLY A 202 20.31 7.37 -2.05
N ASP A 203 19.65 6.87 -1.00
CA ASP A 203 19.73 5.46 -0.56
C ASP A 203 18.31 4.94 -0.24
N GLY A 204 18.17 3.80 0.43
CA GLY A 204 16.90 3.16 0.79
C GLY A 204 17.03 2.29 2.03
N TYR A 205 16.07 1.38 2.23
CA TYR A 205 16.13 0.40 3.32
C TYR A 205 17.06 -0.77 3.04
N THR A 206 17.23 -1.11 1.75
CA THR A 206 18.07 -2.23 1.30
C THR A 206 18.94 -1.80 0.15
N ASP A 207 20.05 -2.51 -0.04
CA ASP A 207 20.86 -2.43 -1.25
C ASP A 207 20.18 -3.17 -2.43
N THR A 208 20.87 -3.19 -3.57
CA THR A 208 20.38 -3.79 -4.81
C THR A 208 20.24 -5.31 -4.76
N ILE A 209 20.85 -5.98 -3.77
CA ILE A 209 20.72 -7.43 -3.54
C ILE A 209 19.78 -7.77 -2.39
N GLY A 210 19.10 -6.75 -1.83
CA GLY A 210 18.10 -6.92 -0.78
C GLY A 210 18.63 -7.01 0.66
N THR A 211 19.93 -6.69 0.89
CA THR A 211 20.47 -6.60 2.25
C THR A 211 20.04 -5.30 2.90
N TYR A 212 19.61 -5.33 4.16
CA TYR A 212 19.29 -4.11 4.88
C TYR A 212 20.51 -3.21 5.05
N THR A 213 20.36 -1.93 4.72
CA THR A 213 21.37 -0.87 4.79
C THR A 213 20.84 0.38 5.50
N ILE A 214 20.01 0.18 6.51
CA ILE A 214 19.28 1.25 7.21
C ILE A 214 20.22 2.27 7.83
N ASP A 215 21.38 1.85 8.31
CA ASP A 215 22.42 2.69 8.90
C ASP A 215 23.55 3.08 7.94
N SER A 216 23.30 3.05 6.64
CA SER A 216 24.29 3.52 5.67
C SER A 216 24.71 4.96 5.94
N THR A 217 25.88 5.34 5.46
CA THR A 217 26.40 6.71 5.61
C THR A 217 25.41 7.75 5.06
N GLN A 218 24.79 7.47 3.92
CA GLN A 218 23.80 8.35 3.28
C GLN A 218 22.57 8.51 4.16
N ASN A 219 22.05 7.41 4.71
CA ASN A 219 20.88 7.41 5.58
C ASN A 219 21.13 8.16 6.90
N ILE A 220 22.31 7.94 7.52
CA ILE A 220 22.72 8.68 8.71
C ILE A 220 22.83 10.18 8.41
N GLN A 221 23.41 10.56 7.28
CA GLN A 221 23.51 11.96 6.87
C GLN A 221 22.13 12.57 6.59
N THR A 222 21.21 11.82 6.02
CA THR A 222 19.82 12.25 5.79
C THR A 222 19.13 12.60 7.11
N PHE A 223 19.17 11.70 8.09
CA PHE A 223 18.57 11.94 9.39
C PHE A 223 19.31 13.01 10.21
N SER A 224 20.62 13.17 10.02
CA SER A 224 21.38 14.28 10.62
C SER A 224 20.89 15.63 10.08
N TRP A 225 20.72 15.75 8.75
CA TRP A 225 20.18 16.96 8.15
C TRP A 225 18.75 17.24 8.62
N LEU A 226 17.85 16.23 8.65
CA LEU A 226 16.50 16.41 9.19
C LEU A 226 16.51 16.94 10.62
N LYS A 227 17.38 16.39 11.45
CA LYS A 227 17.53 16.81 12.84
C LYS A 227 18.08 18.23 12.96
N ASP A 228 19.21 18.50 12.32
CA ASP A 228 20.01 19.72 12.58
C ASP A 228 19.48 20.92 11.78
N ASP A 229 18.98 20.67 10.55
CA ASP A 229 18.56 21.74 9.63
C ASP A 229 17.04 21.99 9.63
N LEU A 230 16.22 21.00 9.96
CA LEU A 230 14.78 21.22 10.08
C LEU A 230 14.31 21.27 11.54
N VAL A 231 14.55 20.20 12.31
CA VAL A 231 13.98 20.07 13.66
C VAL A 231 14.63 21.05 14.65
N ALA A 232 15.96 21.09 14.73
CA ALA A 232 16.68 21.97 15.66
C ALA A 232 16.44 23.46 15.36
N LYS A 233 16.17 23.81 14.10
CA LYS A 233 15.80 25.17 13.69
C LYS A 233 14.31 25.49 13.93
N GLY A 234 13.53 24.53 14.44
CA GLY A 234 12.10 24.68 14.72
C GLY A 234 11.26 24.89 13.46
N LEU A 235 11.62 24.22 12.36
CA LEU A 235 10.94 24.34 11.07
C LEU A 235 9.86 23.27 10.87
N THR A 236 9.70 22.33 11.84
CA THR A 236 8.77 21.18 11.71
C THR A 236 7.48 21.32 12.51
N GLY A 237 7.22 22.50 13.09
CA GLY A 237 5.99 22.80 13.84
C GLY A 237 6.05 22.44 15.32
N PRO A 238 4.93 22.64 16.06
CA PRO A 238 4.89 22.52 17.50
C PRO A 238 4.86 21.09 18.02
N VAL A 239 4.40 20.14 17.22
CA VAL A 239 4.38 18.71 17.58
C VAL A 239 5.71 18.08 17.18
N ALA A 240 6.37 17.41 18.14
CA ALA A 240 7.62 16.70 17.83
C ALA A 240 7.41 15.64 16.74
N PRO A 241 8.31 15.51 15.74
CA PRO A 241 8.13 14.60 14.60
C PRO A 241 7.75 13.16 14.99
N GLY A 242 8.41 12.59 16.00
CA GLY A 242 8.11 11.23 16.50
C GLY A 242 6.75 11.07 17.18
N LYS A 243 5.98 12.16 17.35
CA LYS A 243 4.61 12.13 17.87
C LYS A 243 3.57 12.59 16.85
N LEU A 244 3.99 13.16 15.74
CA LEU A 244 3.13 13.61 14.67
C LEU A 244 2.82 12.43 13.75
N ASN A 245 1.58 11.99 13.71
CA ASN A 245 1.12 10.97 12.76
C ASN A 245 0.81 11.61 11.40
N ARG A 246 0.85 10.80 10.35
CA ARG A 246 0.49 11.25 8.99
C ARG A 246 -0.93 11.81 8.94
N ALA A 247 -1.91 11.14 9.55
CA ALA A 247 -3.30 11.59 9.55
C ALA A 247 -3.45 12.98 10.18
N ASP A 248 -2.71 13.26 11.26
CA ASP A 248 -2.71 14.57 11.93
C ASP A 248 -2.06 15.65 11.05
N ALA A 249 -0.93 15.31 10.38
CA ALA A 249 -0.27 16.21 9.44
C ALA A 249 -1.15 16.55 8.24
N PHE A 250 -1.86 15.57 7.67
CA PHE A 250 -2.82 15.76 6.58
C PHE A 250 -4.00 16.63 7.00
N THR A 251 -4.54 16.39 8.19
CA THR A 251 -5.60 17.23 8.78
C THR A 251 -5.11 18.66 8.98
N ALA A 252 -3.90 18.86 9.48
CA ALA A 252 -3.31 20.19 9.64
C ALA A 252 -3.13 20.89 8.28
N PHE A 253 -2.66 20.17 7.25
CA PHE A 253 -2.55 20.70 5.88
C PHE A 253 -3.92 21.10 5.31
N ALA A 254 -4.91 20.25 5.42
CA ALA A 254 -6.27 20.53 4.96
C ALA A 254 -6.91 21.72 5.70
N ASN A 255 -6.46 22.01 6.91
CA ASN A 255 -6.86 23.20 7.67
C ASN A 255 -5.98 24.45 7.40
N GLY A 256 -5.07 24.40 6.41
CA GLY A 256 -4.25 25.53 6.01
C GLY A 256 -3.08 25.87 6.94
N LYS A 257 -2.74 25.00 7.88
CA LYS A 257 -1.70 25.22 8.91
C LYS A 257 -0.30 24.77 8.49
N VAL A 258 -0.16 24.05 7.38
CA VAL A 258 1.09 23.47 6.91
C VAL A 258 1.53 24.12 5.62
N GLY A 259 2.80 24.51 5.54
CA GLY A 259 3.44 25.04 4.34
C GLY A 259 3.77 23.94 3.34
N MET A 260 4.47 22.90 3.78
CA MET A 260 4.92 21.76 2.99
C MET A 260 4.82 20.45 3.76
N LEU A 261 4.56 19.34 3.05
CA LEU A 261 4.70 17.96 3.56
C LEU A 261 4.75 16.95 2.41
N ASN A 262 5.27 15.75 2.69
CA ASN A 262 5.10 14.62 1.79
C ASN A 262 3.66 14.11 1.84
N GLY A 263 3.06 13.88 0.67
CA GLY A 263 1.69 13.42 0.58
C GLY A 263 1.47 12.39 -0.52
N HIS A 264 0.40 11.64 -0.38
CA HIS A 264 -0.12 10.72 -1.38
C HIS A 264 -1.49 11.19 -1.90
N PRO A 265 -2.07 10.57 -2.94
CA PRO A 265 -3.25 11.11 -3.62
C PRO A 265 -4.44 11.44 -2.72
N THR A 266 -4.65 10.73 -1.61
CA THR A 266 -5.81 11.00 -0.72
C THR A 266 -5.77 12.39 -0.08
N LEU A 267 -4.58 12.99 0.09
CA LEU A 267 -4.44 14.35 0.62
C LEU A 267 -5.07 15.39 -0.33
N MET A 268 -5.06 15.14 -1.64
CA MET A 268 -5.68 16.06 -2.60
C MET A 268 -7.15 16.28 -2.29
N ARG A 269 -7.90 15.19 -2.06
CA ARG A 269 -9.32 15.27 -1.73
C ARG A 269 -9.55 16.01 -0.41
N GLN A 270 -8.82 15.62 0.64
CA GLN A 270 -8.95 16.27 1.96
C GLN A 270 -8.66 17.77 1.91
N ALA A 271 -7.63 18.19 1.17
CA ALA A 271 -7.29 19.60 1.00
C ALA A 271 -8.36 20.36 0.18
N ALA A 272 -8.84 19.75 -0.91
CA ALA A 272 -9.86 20.34 -1.77
C ALA A 272 -11.20 20.55 -1.05
N GLU A 273 -11.65 19.57 -0.25
CA GLU A 273 -12.86 19.65 0.56
C GLU A 273 -12.85 20.81 1.57
N LYS A 274 -11.67 21.16 2.07
CA LYS A 274 -11.46 22.30 2.97
C LYS A 274 -11.10 23.61 2.23
N GLY A 275 -11.03 23.59 0.89
CA GLY A 275 -10.75 24.76 0.07
C GLY A 275 -9.28 25.20 0.05
N VAL A 276 -8.35 24.36 0.51
CA VAL A 276 -6.91 24.66 0.46
C VAL A 276 -6.42 24.51 -0.98
N LYS A 277 -5.86 25.58 -1.52
CA LYS A 277 -5.19 25.59 -2.82
C LYS A 277 -3.76 25.08 -2.64
N PHE A 278 -3.46 23.94 -3.22
CA PHE A 278 -2.14 23.31 -3.14
C PHE A 278 -1.48 23.18 -4.51
N GLY A 279 -0.19 22.94 -4.48
CA GLY A 279 0.59 22.44 -5.60
C GLY A 279 1.37 21.21 -5.19
N MET A 280 1.88 20.50 -6.18
CA MET A 280 2.65 19.29 -6.02
C MET A 280 3.89 19.36 -6.88
N VAL A 281 5.03 18.92 -6.34
CA VAL A 281 6.30 18.78 -7.06
C VAL A 281 6.95 17.46 -6.64
N PRO A 282 7.86 16.89 -7.45
CA PRO A 282 8.69 15.77 -7.00
C PRO A 282 9.42 16.12 -5.70
N MET A 283 9.71 15.11 -4.90
CA MET A 283 10.48 15.32 -3.66
C MET A 283 11.84 15.94 -3.96
N PRO A 284 12.25 17.02 -3.26
CA PRO A 284 13.61 17.55 -3.35
C PRO A 284 14.65 16.52 -2.93
N GLY A 285 15.78 16.48 -3.62
CA GLY A 285 16.97 15.75 -3.19
C GLY A 285 18.06 16.71 -2.66
N ARG A 286 19.25 16.19 -2.35
CA ARG A 286 20.35 17.01 -1.83
C ARG A 286 20.75 18.13 -2.79
N THR A 287 20.88 17.83 -4.09
CA THR A 287 21.44 18.73 -5.12
C THR A 287 20.52 18.87 -6.32
N GLY A 288 19.29 18.43 -6.24
CA GLY A 288 18.27 18.41 -7.30
C GLY A 288 17.09 17.57 -6.85
N GLN A 289 16.17 17.26 -7.74
CA GLN A 289 15.07 16.37 -7.42
C GLN A 289 15.57 14.98 -7.02
N ALA A 290 14.86 14.32 -6.12
CA ALA A 290 15.14 12.93 -5.75
C ALA A 290 15.06 12.02 -6.99
N LYS A 291 15.99 11.07 -7.09
CA LYS A 291 16.04 10.14 -8.24
C LYS A 291 14.98 9.07 -8.21
N ALA A 292 14.40 8.83 -7.05
CA ALA A 292 13.32 7.88 -6.85
C ALA A 292 12.32 8.45 -5.85
N ALA A 293 11.05 8.08 -6.03
CA ALA A 293 10.00 8.30 -5.06
C ALA A 293 9.68 7.00 -4.33
N MET A 294 9.12 7.12 -3.14
CA MET A 294 8.55 5.97 -2.46
C MET A 294 7.26 5.54 -3.14
N GLY A 295 7.19 4.26 -3.52
CA GLY A 295 5.97 3.59 -3.94
C GLY A 295 5.40 2.72 -2.82
N VAL A 296 4.09 2.63 -2.77
CA VAL A 296 3.35 1.66 -1.98
C VAL A 296 2.48 0.84 -2.90
N ALA A 297 2.44 -0.46 -2.69
CA ALA A 297 1.44 -1.33 -3.28
C ALA A 297 0.74 -2.11 -2.17
N ASP A 298 -0.54 -2.32 -2.36
CA ASP A 298 -1.35 -3.21 -1.55
C ASP A 298 -1.56 -4.50 -2.33
N TRP A 299 -1.67 -5.62 -1.63
CA TRP A 299 -1.52 -6.94 -2.22
C TRP A 299 -2.80 -7.75 -2.12
N MET A 300 -3.26 -8.27 -3.25
CA MET A 300 -4.20 -9.38 -3.29
C MET A 300 -3.42 -10.70 -3.18
N MET A 301 -3.92 -11.65 -2.41
CA MET A 301 -3.35 -12.99 -2.31
C MET A 301 -4.45 -14.03 -2.21
N ALA A 302 -4.14 -15.26 -2.61
CA ALA A 302 -5.07 -16.38 -2.60
C ALA A 302 -4.56 -17.54 -1.77
N PHE A 303 -5.37 -18.04 -0.83
CA PHE A 303 -5.03 -19.13 0.08
C PHE A 303 -5.41 -20.50 -0.51
N LYS A 304 -4.53 -21.48 -0.33
CA LYS A 304 -4.73 -22.87 -0.82
C LYS A 304 -5.73 -23.67 0.02
N GLN A 305 -6.02 -23.22 1.25
CA GLN A 305 -6.72 -24.03 2.24
C GLN A 305 -8.07 -24.61 1.77
N ASN A 306 -8.84 -23.85 1.00
CA ASN A 306 -10.20 -24.24 0.58
C ASN A 306 -10.23 -24.91 -0.80
N GLY A 307 -9.14 -24.87 -1.57
CA GLY A 307 -8.99 -25.62 -2.81
C GLY A 307 -9.70 -25.03 -4.03
N HIS A 308 -10.22 -23.81 -3.99
CA HIS A 308 -11.04 -23.19 -5.05
C HIS A 308 -10.21 -22.49 -6.14
N ALA A 309 -9.09 -23.06 -6.58
CA ALA A 309 -8.12 -22.37 -7.46
C ALA A 309 -8.76 -21.86 -8.76
N GLU A 310 -9.62 -22.65 -9.42
CA GLU A 310 -10.29 -22.28 -10.67
C GLU A 310 -11.21 -21.08 -10.48
N GLN A 311 -12.10 -21.12 -9.48
CA GLN A 311 -13.05 -20.04 -9.20
C GLN A 311 -12.36 -18.78 -8.72
N ILE A 312 -11.28 -18.91 -7.92
CA ILE A 312 -10.41 -17.80 -7.52
C ILE A 312 -9.77 -17.15 -8.74
N GLY A 313 -9.23 -17.99 -9.65
CA GLY A 313 -8.60 -17.50 -10.89
C GLY A 313 -9.59 -16.74 -11.77
N ASP A 314 -10.78 -17.27 -11.99
CA ASP A 314 -11.84 -16.61 -12.76
C ASP A 314 -12.24 -15.26 -12.14
N PHE A 315 -12.42 -15.22 -10.82
CA PHE A 315 -12.76 -13.98 -10.11
C PHE A 315 -11.62 -12.96 -10.21
N LEU A 316 -10.37 -13.37 -10.01
CA LEU A 316 -9.21 -12.46 -10.12
C LEU A 316 -9.04 -11.92 -11.54
N ASN A 317 -9.16 -12.75 -12.59
CA ASN A 317 -9.11 -12.26 -13.97
C ASN A 317 -10.20 -11.21 -14.24
N PHE A 318 -11.38 -11.36 -13.66
CA PHE A 318 -12.44 -10.35 -13.73
C PHE A 318 -12.09 -9.08 -12.94
N VAL A 319 -11.54 -9.20 -11.72
CA VAL A 319 -11.10 -8.06 -10.89
C VAL A 319 -10.07 -7.21 -11.63
N TYR A 320 -9.12 -7.84 -12.32
CA TYR A 320 -8.03 -7.18 -13.05
C TYR A 320 -8.37 -6.79 -14.50
N ASP A 321 -9.62 -6.93 -14.95
CA ASP A 321 -10.07 -6.25 -16.17
C ASP A 321 -9.83 -4.74 -16.07
N GLU A 322 -9.26 -4.12 -17.10
CA GLU A 322 -8.84 -2.71 -17.11
C GLU A 322 -9.91 -1.76 -16.54
N LYS A 323 -11.17 -1.97 -16.94
CA LYS A 323 -12.29 -1.11 -16.49
C LYS A 323 -12.54 -1.21 -14.99
N ASN A 324 -12.32 -2.39 -14.38
CA ASN A 324 -12.51 -2.60 -12.95
C ASN A 324 -11.33 -2.03 -12.16
N VAL A 325 -10.09 -2.20 -12.65
CA VAL A 325 -8.90 -1.55 -12.09
C VAL A 325 -9.05 -0.03 -12.10
N LEU A 326 -9.44 0.56 -13.24
CA LEU A 326 -9.68 2.01 -13.35
C LEU A 326 -10.83 2.50 -12.45
N ALA A 327 -11.89 1.70 -12.32
CA ALA A 327 -13.03 2.06 -11.47
C ALA A 327 -12.58 2.16 -10.01
N PHE A 328 -11.82 1.18 -9.51
CA PHE A 328 -11.27 1.20 -8.16
C PHE A 328 -10.32 2.37 -7.95
N SER A 329 -9.33 2.53 -8.83
CA SER A 329 -8.34 3.59 -8.72
C SER A 329 -8.99 4.98 -8.67
N ARG A 330 -9.98 5.24 -9.52
CA ARG A 330 -10.70 6.51 -9.54
C ARG A 330 -11.60 6.73 -8.34
N GLU A 331 -12.27 5.69 -7.86
CA GLU A 331 -13.16 5.78 -6.67
C GLU A 331 -12.38 6.22 -5.43
N TYR A 332 -11.17 5.67 -5.25
CA TYR A 332 -10.35 5.91 -4.05
C TYR A 332 -9.18 6.88 -4.28
N GLY A 333 -9.02 7.42 -5.49
CA GLY A 333 -7.91 8.32 -5.81
C GLY A 333 -6.55 7.63 -5.73
N LEU A 334 -6.47 6.36 -6.15
CA LEU A 334 -5.26 5.56 -6.14
C LEU A 334 -4.71 5.38 -7.56
N LEU A 335 -3.51 4.83 -7.66
CA LEU A 335 -2.88 4.53 -8.94
C LEU A 335 -3.20 3.10 -9.37
N PRO A 336 -3.44 2.87 -10.67
CA PRO A 336 -3.63 1.53 -11.20
C PRO A 336 -2.31 0.74 -11.16
N VAL A 337 -2.45 -0.58 -11.10
CA VAL A 337 -1.33 -1.51 -11.00
C VAL A 337 -1.00 -2.20 -12.32
N THR A 338 -1.80 -1.95 -13.36
CA THR A 338 -1.64 -2.51 -14.72
C THR A 338 -1.21 -1.44 -15.71
N SER A 339 -0.47 -1.82 -16.73
CA SER A 339 0.02 -0.93 -17.78
C SER A 339 -1.15 -0.32 -18.58
N SER A 340 -2.12 -1.16 -18.99
CA SER A 340 -3.29 -0.71 -19.73
C SER A 340 -4.10 0.36 -18.98
N ALA A 341 -4.37 0.14 -17.71
CA ALA A 341 -5.10 1.11 -16.87
C ALA A 341 -4.26 2.36 -16.57
N SER A 342 -2.93 2.22 -16.38
CA SER A 342 -2.02 3.37 -16.21
C SER A 342 -2.00 4.26 -17.45
N ASP A 343 -1.87 3.69 -18.63
CA ASP A 343 -1.87 4.41 -19.89
C ASP A 343 -3.20 5.14 -20.13
N THR A 344 -4.32 4.46 -19.85
CA THR A 344 -5.65 5.07 -19.95
C THR A 344 -5.82 6.22 -18.95
N MET A 345 -5.32 6.07 -17.71
CA MET A 345 -5.37 7.14 -16.71
C MET A 345 -4.48 8.33 -17.09
N ALA A 346 -3.26 8.07 -17.58
CA ALA A 346 -2.32 9.10 -17.99
C ALA A 346 -2.84 9.95 -19.17
N GLN A 347 -3.64 9.36 -20.05
CA GLN A 347 -4.23 10.06 -21.21
C GLN A 347 -5.55 10.77 -20.91
N ALA A 348 -6.19 10.48 -19.78
CA ALA A 348 -7.52 11.00 -19.48
C ALA A 348 -7.47 12.37 -18.78
N PRO A 349 -8.02 13.45 -19.39
CA PRO A 349 -8.01 14.78 -18.78
C PRO A 349 -8.67 14.87 -17.40
N ARG A 350 -9.62 13.98 -17.12
CA ARG A 350 -10.29 13.91 -15.81
C ARG A 350 -9.36 13.42 -14.69
N ASP A 351 -8.30 12.70 -15.03
CA ASP A 351 -7.36 12.11 -14.07
C ASP A 351 -6.07 12.95 -13.93
N LYS A 352 -6.03 14.17 -14.54
CA LYS A 352 -4.85 15.05 -14.60
C LYS A 352 -4.19 15.30 -13.23
N ASP A 353 -4.98 15.33 -12.16
CA ASP A 353 -4.48 15.58 -10.81
C ASP A 353 -3.69 14.38 -10.25
N LEU A 354 -3.84 13.18 -10.85
CA LEU A 354 -3.07 11.99 -10.52
C LEU A 354 -1.78 11.85 -11.35
N HIS A 355 -1.62 12.63 -12.42
CA HIS A 355 -0.47 12.48 -13.33
C HIS A 355 0.87 12.66 -12.62
N ALA A 356 0.99 13.62 -11.68
CA ALA A 356 2.21 13.82 -10.91
C ALA A 356 2.64 12.58 -10.11
N PHE A 357 1.66 11.78 -9.66
CA PHE A 357 1.92 10.52 -8.96
C PHE A 357 2.21 9.37 -9.92
N LEU A 358 1.51 9.31 -11.05
CA LEU A 358 1.78 8.32 -12.10
C LEU A 358 3.22 8.46 -12.64
N ASP A 359 3.67 9.69 -12.86
CA ASP A 359 5.04 9.97 -13.31
C ASP A 359 6.07 9.44 -12.31
N GLN A 360 5.81 9.57 -11.01
CA GLN A 360 6.68 9.03 -9.97
C GLN A 360 6.62 7.49 -9.88
N LEU A 361 5.50 6.86 -10.25
CA LEU A 361 5.34 5.42 -10.15
C LEU A 361 6.35 4.65 -11.01
N THR A 362 6.77 5.22 -12.15
CA THR A 362 7.73 4.59 -13.07
C THR A 362 9.12 4.39 -12.47
N THR A 363 9.51 5.23 -11.50
CA THR A 363 10.80 5.18 -10.80
C THR A 363 10.65 4.87 -9.31
N ALA A 364 9.43 4.48 -8.90
CA ALA A 364 9.14 4.24 -7.51
C ALA A 364 9.91 3.02 -6.96
N GLN A 365 10.41 3.16 -5.74
CA GLN A 365 10.95 2.05 -4.97
C GLN A 365 9.97 1.67 -3.87
N LEU A 366 9.68 0.37 -3.77
CA LEU A 366 8.79 -0.18 -2.78
C LEU A 366 9.57 -0.65 -1.55
N TYR A 367 8.86 -0.85 -0.45
CA TYR A 367 9.39 -1.57 0.70
C TYR A 367 9.87 -2.97 0.31
N PRO A 368 10.79 -3.58 1.05
CA PRO A 368 11.21 -4.96 0.81
C PRO A 368 10.14 -5.97 1.32
N VAL A 369 8.91 -5.84 0.83
CA VAL A 369 7.72 -6.60 1.27
C VAL A 369 7.79 -8.10 0.98
N GLY A 370 8.65 -8.50 0.03
CA GLY A 370 8.96 -9.91 -0.24
C GLY A 370 9.85 -10.58 0.82
N LYS A 371 10.39 -9.79 1.78
CA LYS A 371 11.18 -10.34 2.90
C LYS A 371 10.25 -10.67 4.07
N THR A 372 10.31 -11.89 4.57
CA THR A 372 9.54 -12.33 5.74
C THR A 372 9.90 -11.54 7.01
N SER A 373 11.12 -10.99 7.08
CA SER A 373 11.56 -10.09 8.15
C SER A 373 10.92 -8.71 8.13
N TRP A 374 10.34 -8.27 6.99
CA TRP A 374 9.90 -6.88 6.80
C TRP A 374 8.84 -6.42 7.81
N ALA A 375 7.89 -7.28 8.15
CA ALA A 375 6.84 -6.92 9.13
C ALA A 375 7.44 -6.50 10.48
N ALA A 376 8.42 -7.25 10.98
CA ALA A 376 9.13 -6.94 12.24
C ALA A 376 9.98 -5.67 12.10
N VAL A 377 10.72 -5.53 11.01
CA VAL A 377 11.57 -4.35 10.73
C VAL A 377 10.73 -3.09 10.61
N SER A 378 9.61 -3.15 9.88
CA SER A 378 8.68 -2.03 9.74
C SER A 378 8.10 -1.59 11.10
N ALA A 379 7.72 -2.55 11.95
CA ALA A 379 7.23 -2.26 13.30
C ALA A 379 8.31 -1.57 14.17
N ASP A 380 9.57 -2.00 14.05
CA ASP A 380 10.67 -1.39 14.78
C ASP A 380 10.99 0.03 14.31
N ILE A 381 10.98 0.25 12.99
CA ILE A 381 11.10 1.61 12.41
C ILE A 381 9.99 2.52 12.93
N LYS A 382 8.72 2.09 12.83
CA LYS A 382 7.56 2.86 13.29
C LYS A 382 7.70 3.30 14.77
N LYS A 383 8.22 2.42 15.59
CA LYS A 383 8.37 2.66 17.03
C LYS A 383 9.53 3.59 17.37
N ASN A 384 10.63 3.52 16.62
CA ASN A 384 11.90 4.06 17.08
C ASN A 384 12.46 5.20 16.24
N ILE A 385 12.11 5.30 14.96
CA ILE A 385 12.77 6.24 14.03
C ILE A 385 12.62 7.70 14.43
N GLY A 386 11.50 8.09 15.01
CA GLY A 386 11.28 9.46 15.51
C GLY A 386 12.29 9.91 16.57
N GLN A 387 12.96 8.96 17.24
CA GLN A 387 14.03 9.26 18.19
C GLN A 387 15.30 9.80 17.49
N ALA A 388 15.52 9.44 16.23
CA ALA A 388 16.71 9.88 15.48
C ALA A 388 16.77 11.41 15.34
N VAL A 389 15.62 12.06 15.22
CA VAL A 389 15.51 13.53 15.08
C VAL A 389 15.13 14.25 16.37
N ALA A 390 14.95 13.53 17.48
CA ALA A 390 14.68 14.15 18.78
C ALA A 390 15.89 14.98 19.26
N PRO A 391 15.71 16.00 20.11
CA PRO A 391 16.81 16.86 20.59
C PRO A 391 17.98 16.08 21.17
N SER A 392 17.73 15.04 21.97
CA SER A 392 18.74 14.16 22.55
C SER A 392 19.10 12.97 21.66
N GLY A 393 18.43 12.78 20.52
CA GLY A 393 18.65 11.66 19.62
C GLY A 393 19.95 11.77 18.85
N ARG A 394 20.55 10.63 18.53
CA ARG A 394 21.69 10.54 17.60
C ARG A 394 21.31 9.63 16.45
N PRO A 395 21.21 10.15 15.21
CA PRO A 395 20.82 9.35 14.04
C PRO A 395 21.64 8.06 13.91
N THR A 396 22.96 8.13 14.06
CA THR A 396 23.84 6.94 14.01
C THR A 396 23.41 5.85 14.97
N ASP A 397 23.08 6.20 16.24
CA ASP A 397 22.72 5.21 17.24
C ASP A 397 21.33 4.60 16.99
N VAL A 398 20.39 5.44 16.54
CA VAL A 398 19.01 4.99 16.29
C VAL A 398 18.96 4.11 15.05
N LEU A 399 19.54 4.56 13.94
CA LEU A 399 19.57 3.78 12.70
C LEU A 399 20.39 2.50 12.88
N GLY A 400 21.54 2.54 13.59
CA GLY A 400 22.34 1.37 13.88
C GLY A 400 21.61 0.31 14.71
N ARG A 401 20.78 0.72 15.69
CA ARG A 401 19.94 -0.22 16.45
C ARG A 401 18.87 -0.87 15.57
N ILE A 402 18.20 -0.07 14.72
CA ILE A 402 17.19 -0.58 13.78
C ILE A 402 17.85 -1.53 12.77
N GLN A 403 19.03 -1.19 12.25
CA GLN A 403 19.81 -2.05 11.36
C GLN A 403 20.17 -3.39 12.03
N ALA A 404 20.65 -3.36 13.26
CA ALA A 404 20.99 -4.58 13.99
C ALA A 404 19.77 -5.49 14.20
N ALA A 405 18.61 -4.90 14.55
CA ALA A 405 17.34 -5.62 14.68
C ALA A 405 16.88 -6.20 13.32
N ALA A 406 17.01 -5.43 12.24
CA ALA A 406 16.67 -5.86 10.89
C ALA A 406 17.53 -7.05 10.43
N THR A 407 18.85 -6.99 10.66
CA THR A 407 19.78 -8.09 10.37
C THR A 407 19.44 -9.36 11.17
N ALA A 408 19.12 -9.20 12.44
CA ALA A 408 18.74 -10.34 13.29
C ALA A 408 17.41 -10.97 12.82
N ALA A 409 16.40 -10.15 12.49
CA ALA A 409 15.12 -10.63 11.95
C ALA A 409 15.30 -11.36 10.61
N ASP A 410 16.14 -10.85 9.73
CA ASP A 410 16.41 -11.44 8.42
C ASP A 410 17.12 -12.80 8.54
N SER A 411 18.10 -12.90 9.46
CA SER A 411 18.81 -14.15 9.76
C SER A 411 17.88 -15.20 10.35
N SER A 412 16.92 -14.78 11.18
CA SER A 412 15.94 -15.70 11.81
C SER A 412 14.89 -16.20 10.81
N ALA A 413 14.56 -15.41 9.82
CA ALA A 413 13.60 -15.74 8.78
C ALA A 413 14.19 -16.64 7.68
N SER A 414 15.52 -16.73 7.60
CA SER A 414 16.23 -17.58 6.63
C SER A 414 16.52 -18.99 7.15
N ASN A 415 16.27 -19.27 8.43
CA ASN A 415 16.40 -20.58 9.11
C ASN A 415 15.03 -21.25 9.28
#